data_9f335a968567e4776463b82723dade5b
#
_entry.id   9f335a968567e4776463b82723dade5b
#
_cell.length_a   1.000
_cell.length_b   1.000
_cell.length_c   1.000
_cell.angle_alpha   90.00
_cell.angle_beta   90.00
_cell.angle_gamma   90.00
#
_symmetry.space_group_name_H-M   'P 1'
#
loop_
_entity.id
_entity.type
_entity.pdbx_description
1 polymer ?
#
loop_
_entity_poly.entity_id
_entity_poly.type
_entity_poly.pdbx_seq_one_letter_code
_entity_poly.pdbx_strand_id
1 'polypeptide(L)'
;MKPAACDGVCHIVTETSTHLALEDVQEIVSRIAGDGIAVDYQEAEQDPILAGNQSKKIRCGDNGIFRGVPVTDEQRRLSDIARIIYGQYQCDGKYIADGSRLIICQSNAVDTDLAALYPDAEINPLGYWTGGTNVDSGATNRKLGSDMADSVTGGGLHGKDLSKADVSVNIYAWLKAQEYGVPVELCCAIGDDTIDGRPYSEIVRIAREYIRAIGGFESFAEWGLV
;
A
#
# COMPACT_ATOMS: atom_id res chain seq x y z
N MET A 1 10.48 -2.84 1.70
CA MET A 1 11.40 -2.70 2.86
C MET A 1 11.76 -4.08 3.35
N LYS A 2 13.03 -4.42 3.50
CA LYS A 2 13.42 -5.73 4.05
C LYS A 2 13.09 -5.76 5.54
N PRO A 3 12.37 -6.77 6.04
CA PRO A 3 12.11 -6.88 7.47
C PRO A 3 13.42 -7.07 8.26
N ALA A 4 13.47 -6.46 9.43
CA ALA A 4 14.53 -6.78 10.37
C ALA A 4 14.25 -8.14 10.97
N ALA A 5 15.16 -9.06 10.79
CA ALA A 5 15.15 -10.32 11.51
C ALA A 5 15.71 -10.10 12.91
N CYS A 6 14.87 -9.69 13.84
CA CYS A 6 15.34 -9.51 15.23
C CYS A 6 15.71 -10.83 15.89
N ASP A 7 15.01 -11.91 15.56
CA ASP A 7 15.20 -13.26 16.12
C ASP A 7 15.46 -14.34 15.05
N GLY A 8 15.47 -13.95 13.78
CA GLY A 8 15.61 -14.88 12.66
C GLY A 8 14.34 -15.66 12.33
N VAL A 9 13.20 -15.24 12.85
CA VAL A 9 11.90 -15.87 12.62
C VAL A 9 10.90 -14.86 12.08
N CYS A 10 10.14 -15.25 11.05
CA CYS A 10 8.98 -14.51 10.55
C CYS A 10 7.71 -15.16 11.11
N HIS A 11 7.04 -14.48 12.02
CA HIS A 11 5.79 -14.95 12.59
C HIS A 11 4.62 -14.47 11.74
N ILE A 12 3.84 -15.41 11.21
CA ILE A 12 2.69 -15.13 10.36
C ILE A 12 1.47 -15.79 10.99
N VAL A 13 0.46 -14.99 11.29
CA VAL A 13 -0.86 -15.46 11.69
C VAL A 13 -1.85 -14.96 10.66
N THR A 14 -2.60 -15.87 10.05
CA THR A 14 -3.60 -15.52 9.04
C THR A 14 -4.92 -16.19 9.32
N GLU A 15 -6.00 -15.53 8.94
CA GLU A 15 -7.33 -16.09 8.85
C GLU A 15 -7.69 -16.14 7.37
N THR A 16 -7.98 -17.33 6.85
CA THR A 16 -8.19 -17.52 5.41
C THR A 16 -9.20 -18.63 5.15
N SER A 17 -9.93 -18.49 4.04
CA SER A 17 -10.77 -19.56 3.47
C SER A 17 -10.00 -20.46 2.49
N THR A 18 -8.74 -20.14 2.23
CA THR A 18 -7.88 -20.87 1.30
C THR A 18 -6.62 -21.31 2.04
N HIS A 19 -6.44 -22.60 2.15
CA HIS A 19 -5.21 -23.14 2.73
C HIS A 19 -3.98 -22.74 1.90
N LEU A 20 -2.94 -22.25 2.58
CA LEU A 20 -1.65 -21.91 1.98
C LEU A 20 -0.62 -22.95 2.38
N ALA A 21 0.10 -23.52 1.42
CA ALA A 21 1.18 -24.43 1.73
C ALA A 21 2.33 -23.69 2.44
N LEU A 22 2.88 -24.27 3.47
CA LEU A 22 3.99 -23.68 4.22
C LEU A 22 5.19 -23.38 3.33
N GLU A 23 5.43 -24.25 2.33
CA GLU A 23 6.50 -24.10 1.36
C GLU A 23 6.35 -22.83 0.53
N ASP A 24 5.13 -22.51 0.08
CA ASP A 24 4.85 -21.28 -0.67
C ASP A 24 5.08 -20.04 0.21
N VAL A 25 4.65 -20.10 1.46
CA VAL A 25 4.87 -19.02 2.44
C VAL A 25 6.37 -18.84 2.71
N GLN A 26 7.10 -19.92 2.88
CA GLN A 26 8.56 -19.90 3.09
C GLN A 26 9.29 -19.31 1.88
N GLU A 27 8.90 -19.67 0.65
CA GLU A 27 9.48 -19.11 -0.57
C GLU A 27 9.27 -17.59 -0.64
N ILE A 28 8.06 -17.11 -0.35
CA ILE A 28 7.76 -15.68 -0.33
C ILE A 28 8.60 -14.96 0.74
N VAL A 29 8.68 -15.52 1.94
CA VAL A 29 9.50 -14.95 3.02
C VAL A 29 10.96 -14.88 2.63
N SER A 30 11.53 -15.97 2.09
CA SER A 30 12.92 -16.01 1.63
C SER A 30 13.19 -14.98 0.54
N ARG A 31 12.28 -14.81 -0.40
CA ARG A 31 12.40 -13.83 -1.48
C ARG A 31 12.37 -12.37 -0.96
N ILE A 32 11.55 -12.07 0.05
CA ILE A 32 11.40 -10.71 0.58
C ILE A 32 12.45 -10.39 1.65
N ALA A 33 12.63 -11.30 2.61
CA ALA A 33 13.45 -11.08 3.80
C ALA A 33 14.90 -11.61 3.67
N GLY A 34 15.13 -12.49 2.71
CA GLY A 34 16.39 -13.18 2.50
C GLY A 34 16.39 -14.60 3.07
N ASP A 35 17.36 -15.37 2.65
CA ASP A 35 17.53 -16.76 3.09
C ASP A 35 17.91 -16.83 4.57
N GLY A 36 17.52 -17.92 5.23
CA GLY A 36 17.85 -18.19 6.63
C GLY A 36 16.85 -17.65 7.64
N ILE A 37 15.76 -17.03 7.21
CA ILE A 37 14.64 -16.65 8.06
C ILE A 37 13.71 -17.86 8.21
N ALA A 38 13.52 -18.33 9.43
CA ALA A 38 12.53 -19.36 9.72
C ALA A 38 11.12 -18.77 9.66
N VAL A 39 10.14 -19.59 9.31
CA VAL A 39 8.72 -19.18 9.28
C VAL A 39 7.96 -19.94 10.36
N ASP A 40 7.34 -19.18 11.25
CA ASP A 40 6.31 -19.67 12.16
C ASP A 40 4.96 -19.24 11.58
N TYR A 41 4.25 -20.20 10.97
CA TYR A 41 3.00 -19.96 10.25
C TYR A 41 1.83 -20.61 10.98
N GLN A 42 0.86 -19.79 11.34
CA GLN A 42 -0.37 -20.21 11.96
C GLN A 42 -1.55 -19.77 11.09
N GLU A 43 -2.38 -20.73 10.72
CA GLU A 43 -3.57 -20.52 9.92
C GLU A 43 -4.82 -20.84 10.71
N ALA A 44 -5.76 -19.91 10.73
CA ALA A 44 -7.12 -20.11 11.20
C ALA A 44 -8.10 -20.12 10.03
N GLU A 45 -9.06 -21.01 10.07
CA GLU A 45 -10.13 -21.04 9.06
C GLU A 45 -11.01 -19.80 9.21
N GLN A 46 -11.22 -19.10 8.10
CA GLN A 46 -12.12 -17.95 8.06
C GLN A 46 -13.57 -18.38 8.18
N ASP A 47 -14.34 -17.69 9.01
CA ASP A 47 -15.78 -17.92 9.14
C ASP A 47 -16.46 -17.84 7.75
N PRO A 48 -17.22 -18.87 7.33
CA PRO A 48 -17.89 -18.91 6.03
C PRO A 48 -18.82 -17.72 5.79
N ILE A 49 -19.38 -17.13 6.83
CA ILE A 49 -20.20 -15.93 6.74
C ILE A 49 -19.34 -14.74 6.32
N LEU A 50 -18.13 -14.60 6.84
CA LEU A 50 -17.19 -13.57 6.46
C LEU A 50 -16.58 -13.84 5.08
N ALA A 51 -16.17 -15.07 4.82
CA ALA A 51 -15.57 -15.48 3.54
C ALA A 51 -16.54 -15.33 2.36
N GLY A 52 -17.81 -15.71 2.53
CA GLY A 52 -18.83 -15.66 1.49
C GLY A 52 -19.30 -14.25 1.09
N ASN A 53 -18.81 -13.25 1.76
CA ASN A 53 -19.42 -11.93 1.80
C ASN A 53 -18.90 -10.91 0.84
N GLN A 54 -17.68 -11.07 0.46
CA GLN A 54 -16.86 -9.92 0.10
C GLN A 54 -16.86 -9.62 -1.39
N SER A 55 -17.70 -10.27 -2.18
CA SER A 55 -17.76 -10.02 -3.62
C SER A 55 -19.13 -9.59 -4.17
N LYS A 56 -20.17 -9.64 -3.35
CA LYS A 56 -21.55 -9.37 -3.81
C LYS A 56 -22.25 -8.23 -3.09
N LYS A 57 -21.96 -8.03 -1.81
CA LYS A 57 -22.59 -7.00 -0.97
C LYS A 57 -21.59 -6.42 0.01
N ILE A 58 -21.77 -5.16 0.38
CA ILE A 58 -21.08 -4.56 1.50
C ILE A 58 -21.53 -5.25 2.79
N ARG A 59 -20.57 -5.66 3.60
CA ARG A 59 -20.84 -6.29 4.88
C ARG A 59 -20.13 -5.58 6.03
N CYS A 60 -20.26 -6.17 7.23
CA CYS A 60 -19.83 -5.58 8.48
C CYS A 60 -18.42 -4.94 8.40
N GLY A 61 -18.29 -3.71 8.84
CA GLY A 61 -17.04 -2.97 8.88
C GLY A 61 -16.60 -2.28 7.59
N ASP A 62 -17.29 -2.51 6.49
CA ASP A 62 -16.86 -2.03 5.16
C ASP A 62 -17.68 -0.86 4.63
N ASN A 63 -18.41 -0.18 5.47
CA ASN A 63 -19.20 0.98 5.10
C ASN A 63 -18.46 2.28 5.39
N GLY A 64 -18.79 3.31 4.65
CA GLY A 64 -18.24 4.65 4.87
C GLY A 64 -18.32 5.55 3.67
N ILE A 65 -17.58 6.64 3.76
CA ILE A 65 -17.38 7.60 2.69
C ILE A 65 -15.95 7.41 2.17
N PHE A 66 -15.82 7.20 0.87
CA PHE A 66 -14.57 6.98 0.17
C PHE A 66 -14.32 8.14 -0.78
N ARG A 67 -13.11 8.67 -0.74
CA ARG A 67 -12.77 9.86 -1.51
C ARG A 67 -11.53 9.62 -2.35
N GLY A 68 -11.65 9.86 -3.65
CA GLY A 68 -10.54 9.93 -4.58
C GLY A 68 -10.24 11.37 -4.97
N VAL A 69 -8.98 11.72 -5.13
CA VAL A 69 -8.55 13.00 -5.68
C VAL A 69 -7.58 12.78 -6.85
N PRO A 70 -7.59 13.67 -7.85
CA PRO A 70 -6.62 13.58 -8.94
C PRO A 70 -5.19 13.74 -8.41
N VAL A 71 -4.28 12.91 -8.91
CA VAL A 71 -2.85 13.04 -8.62
C VAL A 71 -2.29 14.20 -9.45
N THR A 72 -1.60 15.13 -8.82
CA THR A 72 -0.95 16.26 -9.49
C THR A 72 0.36 15.83 -10.16
N ASP A 73 0.82 16.63 -11.12
CA ASP A 73 2.12 16.38 -11.79
C ASP A 73 3.28 16.43 -10.78
N GLU A 74 3.18 17.28 -9.77
CA GLU A 74 4.14 17.36 -8.68
C GLU A 74 4.19 16.07 -7.85
N GLN A 75 3.03 15.50 -7.50
CA GLN A 75 2.95 14.22 -6.80
C GLN A 75 3.50 13.07 -7.66
N ARG A 76 3.22 13.06 -8.98
CA ARG A 76 3.81 12.08 -9.90
C ARG A 76 5.33 12.18 -9.91
N ARG A 77 5.86 13.40 -10.06
CA ARG A 77 7.30 13.66 -10.04
C ARG A 77 7.94 13.18 -8.73
N LEU A 78 7.32 13.46 -7.58
CA LEU A 78 7.82 12.99 -6.29
C LEU A 78 7.79 11.46 -6.17
N SER A 79 6.76 10.81 -6.68
CA SER A 79 6.67 9.35 -6.75
C SER A 79 7.78 8.75 -7.60
N ASP A 80 8.07 9.35 -8.77
CA ASP A 80 9.16 8.89 -9.64
C ASP A 80 10.53 9.02 -8.96
N ILE A 81 10.79 10.15 -8.28
CA ILE A 81 11.99 10.36 -7.48
C ILE A 81 12.12 9.30 -6.39
N ALA A 82 11.03 9.05 -5.65
CA ALA A 82 11.02 8.05 -4.60
C ALA A 82 11.35 6.65 -5.13
N ARG A 83 10.78 6.26 -6.27
CA ARG A 83 11.04 4.95 -6.91
C ARG A 83 12.48 4.79 -7.37
N ILE A 84 13.04 5.84 -7.96
CA ILE A 84 14.45 5.84 -8.41
C ILE A 84 15.39 5.67 -7.21
N ILE A 85 15.17 6.44 -6.15
CA ILE A 85 16.00 6.37 -4.94
C ILE A 85 15.81 5.03 -4.24
N TYR A 86 14.58 4.53 -4.13
CA TYR A 86 14.29 3.22 -3.52
C TYR A 86 14.98 2.06 -4.24
N GLY A 87 15.20 2.16 -5.54
CA GLY A 87 15.99 1.18 -6.29
C GLY A 87 17.40 0.99 -5.74
N GLN A 88 17.97 2.03 -5.13
CA GLN A 88 19.31 2.02 -4.53
C GLN A 88 19.27 1.90 -3.00
N TYR A 89 18.37 2.60 -2.36
CA TYR A 89 18.21 2.70 -0.90
C TYR A 89 16.82 2.21 -0.48
N GLN A 90 16.66 0.91 -0.26
CA GLN A 90 15.39 0.27 0.09
C GLN A 90 15.01 0.46 1.56
N CYS A 91 15.02 1.70 2.02
CA CYS A 91 14.75 2.11 3.39
C CYS A 91 13.78 3.30 3.41
N ASP A 92 13.52 3.86 4.59
CA ASP A 92 12.59 4.96 4.75
C ASP A 92 13.08 6.22 4.05
N GLY A 93 12.17 6.84 3.30
CA GLY A 93 12.42 8.10 2.63
C GLY A 93 11.21 9.04 2.73
N LYS A 94 11.48 10.33 2.69
CA LYS A 94 10.46 11.37 2.60
C LYS A 94 10.91 12.42 1.60
N TYR A 95 10.03 12.74 0.69
CA TYR A 95 10.30 13.63 -0.43
C TYR A 95 9.28 14.75 -0.43
N ILE A 96 9.74 15.99 -0.44
CA ILE A 96 8.91 17.17 -0.28
C ILE A 96 9.23 18.14 -1.41
N ALA A 97 8.21 18.57 -2.13
CA ALA A 97 8.27 19.73 -3.00
C ALA A 97 7.59 20.92 -2.31
N ASP A 98 8.25 22.07 -2.32
CA ASP A 98 7.74 23.33 -1.79
C ASP A 98 8.13 24.45 -2.75
N GLY A 99 7.28 24.73 -3.70
CA GLY A 99 7.58 25.64 -4.80
C GLY A 99 8.76 25.15 -5.64
N SER A 100 9.87 25.90 -5.64
CA SER A 100 11.09 25.50 -6.35
C SER A 100 12.01 24.58 -5.55
N ARG A 101 11.75 24.38 -4.26
CA ARG A 101 12.57 23.55 -3.38
C ARG A 101 12.20 22.08 -3.51
N LEU A 102 13.20 21.23 -3.65
CA LEU A 102 13.06 19.78 -3.48
C LEU A 102 13.87 19.37 -2.25
N ILE A 103 13.22 18.74 -1.29
CA ILE A 103 13.88 18.21 -0.09
C ILE A 103 13.80 16.69 -0.15
N ILE A 104 14.93 16.03 -0.02
CA ILE A 104 15.08 14.57 -0.01
C ILE A 104 15.64 14.16 1.33
N CYS A 105 14.82 13.49 2.14
CA CYS A 105 15.23 12.85 3.38
C CYS A 105 15.25 11.36 3.14
N GLN A 106 16.43 10.74 3.00
CA GLN A 106 16.59 9.32 2.76
C GLN A 106 17.48 8.71 3.85
N SER A 107 16.93 7.70 4.54
CA SER A 107 17.69 6.96 5.54
C SER A 107 18.76 6.06 4.91
N ASN A 108 19.82 5.80 5.66
CA ASN A 108 20.91 4.90 5.28
C ASN A 108 21.57 5.24 3.93
N ALA A 109 21.41 6.46 3.46
CA ALA A 109 21.91 6.90 2.18
C ALA A 109 23.23 7.66 2.31
N VAL A 110 24.01 7.66 1.24
CA VAL A 110 25.19 8.49 1.08
C VAL A 110 24.76 9.81 0.46
N ASP A 111 24.83 10.91 1.21
CA ASP A 111 24.34 12.22 0.80
C ASP A 111 24.98 12.72 -0.51
N THR A 112 26.26 12.42 -0.72
CA THR A 112 26.97 12.80 -1.96
C THR A 112 26.42 12.11 -3.20
N ASP A 113 25.93 10.88 -3.07
CA ASP A 113 25.35 10.13 -4.18
C ASP A 113 23.99 10.71 -4.56
N LEU A 114 23.17 11.05 -3.56
CA LEU A 114 21.89 11.71 -3.77
C LEU A 114 22.06 13.13 -4.34
N ALA A 115 23.05 13.88 -3.87
CA ALA A 115 23.37 15.21 -4.38
C ALA A 115 23.88 15.17 -5.83
N ALA A 116 24.56 14.09 -6.23
CA ALA A 116 24.96 13.89 -7.62
C ALA A 116 23.78 13.63 -8.55
N LEU A 117 22.74 12.91 -8.06
CA LEU A 117 21.50 12.66 -8.81
C LEU A 117 20.56 13.86 -8.83
N TYR A 118 20.52 14.62 -7.73
CA TYR A 118 19.62 15.76 -7.52
C TYR A 118 20.39 16.98 -7.00
N PRO A 119 21.20 17.63 -7.85
CA PRO A 119 22.12 18.70 -7.42
C PRO A 119 21.41 19.93 -6.85
N ASP A 120 20.16 20.16 -7.21
CA ASP A 120 19.36 21.30 -6.75
C ASP A 120 18.48 20.96 -5.54
N ALA A 121 18.58 19.72 -5.01
CA ALA A 121 17.80 19.31 -3.85
C ALA A 121 18.56 19.53 -2.53
N GLU A 122 17.80 19.80 -1.48
CA GLU A 122 18.31 19.76 -0.11
C GLU A 122 18.30 18.30 0.36
N ILE A 123 19.48 17.73 0.55
CA ILE A 123 19.64 16.32 0.94
C ILE A 123 19.83 16.24 2.46
N ASN A 124 19.01 15.46 3.13
CA ASN A 124 19.08 15.18 4.57
C ASN A 124 19.43 16.44 5.38
N PRO A 125 18.60 17.50 5.36
CA PRO A 125 18.97 18.81 5.95
C PRO A 125 19.27 18.76 7.45
N LEU A 126 18.87 17.70 8.15
CA LEU A 126 19.21 17.46 9.55
C LEU A 126 20.38 16.47 9.73
N GLY A 127 21.06 16.11 8.63
CA GLY A 127 22.15 15.16 8.61
C GLY A 127 21.73 13.71 8.42
N TYR A 128 22.73 12.82 8.39
CA TYR A 128 22.53 11.38 8.22
C TYR A 128 21.64 10.80 9.31
N TRP A 129 20.76 9.88 8.90
CA TRP A 129 19.88 9.15 9.80
C TRP A 129 19.70 7.70 9.34
N THR A 130 19.29 6.84 10.26
CA THR A 130 19.02 5.43 10.01
C THR A 130 17.52 5.16 10.08
N GLY A 131 17.04 4.36 9.15
CA GLY A 131 15.64 3.92 9.06
C GLY A 131 15.54 2.47 8.64
N GLY A 132 14.33 2.02 8.40
CA GLY A 132 14.02 0.65 8.06
C GLY A 132 13.62 -0.19 9.27
N THR A 133 13.32 -1.45 9.01
CA THR A 133 12.76 -2.36 10.01
C THR A 133 13.67 -2.63 11.20
N ASN A 134 14.98 -2.34 11.10
CA ASN A 134 15.93 -2.44 12.21
C ASN A 134 15.78 -1.31 13.23
N VAL A 135 15.09 -0.23 12.86
CA VAL A 135 14.94 0.97 13.67
C VAL A 135 13.48 1.18 14.05
N ASP A 136 12.58 0.93 13.12
CA ASP A 136 11.13 1.06 13.30
C ASP A 136 10.41 -0.06 12.56
N SER A 137 9.91 -1.02 13.31
CA SER A 137 9.21 -2.19 12.78
C SER A 137 7.69 -2.13 12.94
N GLY A 138 7.16 -1.08 13.52
CA GLY A 138 5.75 -0.94 13.86
C GLY A 138 4.85 -0.49 12.71
N ALA A 139 5.13 -0.84 11.46
CA ALA A 139 4.32 -0.42 10.33
C ALA A 139 2.88 -0.90 10.45
N THR A 140 1.95 0.02 10.57
CA THR A 140 0.53 -0.26 10.41
C THR A 140 -0.03 0.60 9.30
N ASN A 141 -0.89 -0.03 8.51
CA ASN A 141 -1.55 0.63 7.43
C ASN A 141 -2.98 1.02 7.78
N ARG A 142 -3.12 1.95 8.67
CA ARG A 142 -4.42 2.48 9.07
C ARG A 142 -4.99 3.52 8.12
N LYS A 143 -4.20 3.94 7.14
CA LYS A 143 -4.54 5.05 6.24
C LYS A 143 -5.06 4.60 4.88
N LEU A 144 -5.49 3.36 4.76
CA LEU A 144 -6.30 2.89 3.64
C LEU A 144 -7.73 2.75 4.13
N GLY A 145 -8.63 3.46 3.56
CA GLY A 145 -10.02 3.41 3.92
C GLY A 145 -10.64 4.79 4.13
N SER A 146 -11.80 4.82 4.73
CA SER A 146 -12.60 6.03 4.92
C SER A 146 -11.99 7.08 5.87
N ASP A 147 -10.96 6.74 6.60
CA ASP A 147 -10.19 7.65 7.43
C ASP A 147 -9.12 8.44 6.65
N MET A 148 -8.94 8.13 5.37
CA MET A 148 -8.10 8.90 4.47
C MET A 148 -8.92 10.01 3.83
N ALA A 149 -8.58 11.24 4.15
CA ALA A 149 -9.27 12.40 3.62
C ALA A 149 -9.04 12.61 2.11
N ASP A 150 -7.90 12.18 1.59
CA ASP A 150 -7.45 12.41 0.23
C ASP A 150 -6.99 11.12 -0.44
N SER A 151 -6.37 11.20 -1.60
CA SER A 151 -5.90 10.03 -2.35
C SER A 151 -4.95 9.15 -1.55
N VAL A 152 -5.04 7.86 -1.75
CA VAL A 152 -4.12 6.89 -1.18
C VAL A 152 -2.81 6.93 -1.97
N THR A 153 -1.79 7.54 -1.41
CA THR A 153 -0.46 7.64 -2.00
C THR A 153 0.56 6.92 -1.11
N GLY A 154 0.59 5.63 -1.16
CA GLY A 154 1.54 4.83 -0.39
C GLY A 154 1.01 4.30 0.94
N GLY A 155 1.75 3.41 1.53
CA GLY A 155 1.40 2.66 2.73
C GLY A 155 0.69 1.35 2.40
N GLY A 156 1.34 0.22 2.53
CA GLY A 156 0.88 -1.12 2.18
C GLY A 156 -0.52 -1.53 2.67
N LEU A 157 -0.98 -2.70 2.28
CA LEU A 157 -2.33 -3.23 2.56
C LEU A 157 -2.31 -4.34 3.61
N HIS A 158 -1.70 -4.09 4.75
CA HIS A 158 -1.62 -5.10 5.80
C HIS A 158 -3.01 -5.58 6.25
N GLY A 159 -3.28 -6.86 6.04
CA GLY A 159 -4.53 -7.49 6.44
C GLY A 159 -5.78 -7.04 5.68
N LYS A 160 -5.63 -6.44 4.50
CA LYS A 160 -6.76 -6.02 3.67
C LYS A 160 -7.09 -7.04 2.59
N ASP A 161 -8.37 -7.27 2.38
CA ASP A 161 -8.92 -8.06 1.28
C ASP A 161 -9.36 -7.12 0.15
N LEU A 162 -8.95 -7.42 -1.08
CA LEU A 162 -9.35 -6.63 -2.26
C LEU A 162 -10.86 -6.58 -2.51
N SER A 163 -11.62 -7.50 -1.93
CA SER A 163 -13.08 -7.48 -2.02
C SER A 163 -13.74 -6.56 -1.01
N LYS A 164 -13.02 -6.06 -0.01
CA LYS A 164 -13.55 -5.11 0.97
C LYS A 164 -13.68 -3.72 0.37
N ALA A 165 -14.73 -3.00 0.80
CA ALA A 165 -15.01 -1.67 0.30
C ALA A 165 -13.90 -0.66 0.59
N ASP A 166 -13.25 -0.76 1.74
CA ASP A 166 -12.13 0.11 2.12
C ASP A 166 -10.91 -0.05 1.20
N VAL A 167 -10.86 -1.08 0.39
CA VAL A 167 -9.87 -1.26 -0.68
C VAL A 167 -10.49 -1.03 -2.05
N SER A 168 -11.51 -1.80 -2.41
CA SER A 168 -12.07 -1.78 -3.76
C SER A 168 -12.77 -0.46 -4.10
N VAL A 169 -13.54 0.10 -3.17
CA VAL A 169 -14.23 1.38 -3.39
C VAL A 169 -13.25 2.54 -3.36
N ASN A 170 -12.20 2.48 -2.53
CA ASN A 170 -11.13 3.48 -2.57
C ASN A 170 -10.42 3.50 -3.92
N ILE A 171 -10.03 2.34 -4.44
CA ILE A 171 -9.42 2.23 -5.77
C ILE A 171 -10.36 2.79 -6.84
N TYR A 172 -11.64 2.43 -6.77
CA TYR A 172 -12.63 2.89 -7.74
C TYR A 172 -12.85 4.40 -7.67
N ALA A 173 -12.97 4.97 -6.48
CA ALA A 173 -13.08 6.42 -6.29
C ALA A 173 -11.85 7.16 -6.83
N TRP A 174 -10.66 6.62 -6.57
CA TRP A 174 -9.42 7.18 -7.08
C TRP A 174 -9.36 7.12 -8.61
N LEU A 175 -9.68 5.98 -9.23
CA LEU A 175 -9.70 5.84 -10.70
C LEU A 175 -10.64 6.85 -11.36
N LYS A 176 -11.84 7.00 -10.81
CA LYS A 176 -12.79 8.02 -11.29
C LYS A 176 -12.25 9.44 -11.15
N ALA A 177 -11.56 9.74 -10.06
CA ALA A 177 -10.96 11.06 -9.87
C ALA A 177 -9.86 11.33 -10.90
N GLN A 178 -9.04 10.32 -11.26
CA GLN A 178 -8.05 10.46 -12.34
C GLN A 178 -8.73 10.69 -13.70
N GLU A 179 -9.80 9.94 -13.99
CA GLU A 179 -10.54 10.05 -15.25
C GLU A 179 -11.23 11.43 -15.40
N TYR A 180 -11.83 11.92 -14.32
CA TYR A 180 -12.61 13.16 -14.36
C TYR A 180 -11.79 14.43 -14.09
N GLY A 181 -10.59 14.28 -13.55
CA GLY A 181 -9.73 15.40 -13.16
C GLY A 181 -10.26 16.22 -11.98
N VAL A 182 -11.22 15.69 -11.21
CA VAL A 182 -11.83 16.33 -10.05
C VAL A 182 -12.00 15.34 -8.90
N PRO A 183 -12.08 15.80 -7.65
CA PRO A 183 -12.37 14.92 -6.52
C PRO A 183 -13.69 14.18 -6.68
N VAL A 184 -13.68 12.89 -6.32
CA VAL A 184 -14.85 12.01 -6.34
C VAL A 184 -15.10 11.49 -4.93
N GLU A 185 -16.33 11.55 -4.49
CA GLU A 185 -16.78 11.01 -3.20
C GLU A 185 -17.83 9.91 -3.45
N LEU A 186 -17.65 8.76 -2.84
CA LEU A 186 -18.56 7.62 -2.92
C LEU A 186 -18.95 7.21 -1.50
N CYS A 187 -20.23 6.97 -1.31
CA CYS A 187 -20.76 6.48 -0.04
C CYS A 187 -21.28 5.06 -0.23
N CYS A 188 -21.05 4.21 0.74
CA CYS A 188 -21.68 2.90 0.81
C CYS A 188 -22.00 2.49 2.25
N ALA A 189 -23.00 1.65 2.40
CA ALA A 189 -23.45 1.14 3.69
C ALA A 189 -23.56 -0.38 3.67
N ILE A 190 -23.60 -0.95 4.87
CA ILE A 190 -23.82 -2.39 5.04
C ILE A 190 -25.12 -2.82 4.35
N GLY A 191 -25.03 -3.83 3.54
CA GLY A 191 -26.15 -4.37 2.77
C GLY A 191 -26.21 -3.89 1.32
N ASP A 192 -25.50 -2.83 0.97
CA ASP A 192 -25.46 -2.33 -0.40
C ASP A 192 -24.85 -3.39 -1.33
N ASP A 193 -25.49 -3.58 -2.45
CA ASP A 193 -25.01 -4.41 -3.57
C ASP A 193 -24.67 -3.58 -4.80
N THR A 194 -24.92 -2.28 -4.71
CA THR A 194 -24.71 -1.29 -5.78
C THR A 194 -24.08 -0.02 -5.18
N ILE A 195 -23.03 0.46 -5.80
CA ILE A 195 -22.35 1.72 -5.43
C ILE A 195 -22.19 2.54 -6.72
N ASP A 196 -22.55 3.81 -6.69
CA ASP A 196 -22.42 4.69 -7.85
C ASP A 196 -23.13 4.13 -9.11
N GLY A 197 -24.27 3.47 -8.91
CA GLY A 197 -25.05 2.83 -9.99
C GLY A 197 -24.45 1.56 -10.57
N ARG A 198 -23.34 1.04 -10.01
CA ARG A 198 -22.68 -0.19 -10.45
C ARG A 198 -22.83 -1.31 -9.42
N PRO A 199 -23.01 -2.55 -9.84
CA PRO A 199 -22.92 -3.70 -8.95
C PRO A 199 -21.58 -3.72 -8.21
N TYR A 200 -21.60 -4.00 -6.91
CA TYR A 200 -20.38 -4.05 -6.10
C TYR A 200 -19.34 -5.05 -6.63
N SER A 201 -19.82 -6.19 -7.17
CA SER A 201 -18.95 -7.17 -7.82
C SER A 201 -18.16 -6.61 -9.02
N GLU A 202 -18.72 -5.63 -9.72
CA GLU A 202 -18.03 -4.95 -10.82
C GLU A 202 -16.94 -4.03 -10.28
N ILE A 203 -17.19 -3.32 -9.20
CA ILE A 203 -16.20 -2.47 -8.53
C ILE A 203 -15.02 -3.31 -8.04
N VAL A 204 -15.30 -4.45 -7.42
CA VAL A 204 -14.25 -5.41 -7.00
C VAL A 204 -13.45 -5.91 -8.21
N ARG A 205 -14.10 -6.18 -9.34
CA ARG A 205 -13.43 -6.58 -10.58
C ARG A 205 -12.51 -5.47 -11.11
N ILE A 206 -12.99 -4.22 -11.16
CA ILE A 206 -12.19 -3.05 -11.57
C ILE A 206 -10.95 -2.90 -10.68
N ALA A 207 -11.13 -3.00 -9.37
CA ALA A 207 -10.01 -2.91 -8.43
C ALA A 207 -8.97 -4.03 -8.67
N ARG A 208 -9.41 -5.25 -8.91
CA ARG A 208 -8.51 -6.38 -9.24
C ARG A 208 -7.78 -6.18 -10.57
N GLU A 209 -8.44 -5.65 -11.58
CA GLU A 209 -7.82 -5.34 -12.87
C GLU A 209 -6.76 -4.25 -12.73
N TYR A 210 -7.06 -3.20 -11.97
CA TYR A 210 -6.09 -2.15 -11.64
C TYR A 210 -4.85 -2.73 -10.94
N ILE A 211 -5.05 -3.54 -9.90
CA ILE A 211 -3.94 -4.18 -9.16
C ILE A 211 -3.06 -5.02 -10.10
N ARG A 212 -3.67 -5.79 -11.02
CA ARG A 212 -2.90 -6.56 -12.01
C ARG A 212 -2.12 -5.65 -12.96
N ALA A 213 -2.72 -4.55 -13.39
CA ALA A 213 -2.09 -3.62 -14.33
C ALA A 213 -0.86 -2.92 -13.75
N ILE A 214 -0.83 -2.65 -12.45
CA ILE A 214 0.31 -2.01 -11.78
C ILE A 214 1.41 -2.99 -11.32
N GLY A 215 1.32 -4.26 -11.68
CA GLY A 215 2.34 -5.27 -11.33
C GLY A 215 1.97 -6.20 -10.18
N GLY A 216 0.68 -6.25 -9.82
CA GLY A 216 0.17 -7.17 -8.81
C GLY A 216 0.06 -6.57 -7.41
N PHE A 217 -0.33 -7.43 -6.48
CA PHE A 217 -0.62 -7.01 -5.11
C PHE A 217 0.63 -6.52 -4.36
N GLU A 218 1.78 -7.09 -4.62
CA GLU A 218 3.04 -6.63 -4.02
C GLU A 218 3.37 -5.20 -4.39
N SER A 219 3.26 -4.85 -5.68
CA SER A 219 3.47 -3.49 -6.15
C SER A 219 2.48 -2.51 -5.51
N PHE A 220 1.22 -2.92 -5.38
CA PHE A 220 0.22 -2.12 -4.71
C PHE A 220 0.48 -1.96 -3.20
N ALA A 221 0.92 -3.03 -2.53
CA ALA A 221 1.28 -2.99 -1.12
C ALA A 221 2.50 -2.07 -0.85
N GLU A 222 3.44 -2.03 -1.78
CA GLU A 222 4.65 -1.20 -1.67
C GLU A 222 4.37 0.28 -1.98
N TRP A 223 3.61 0.55 -3.03
CA TRP A 223 3.49 1.89 -3.61
C TRP A 223 2.12 2.54 -3.50
N GLY A 224 1.07 1.77 -3.20
CA GLY A 224 -0.30 2.28 -3.14
C GLY A 224 -0.88 2.62 -4.51
N LEU A 225 -1.66 3.70 -4.54
CA LEU A 225 -2.38 4.19 -5.72
C LEU A 225 -1.57 5.29 -6.44
N VAL A 226 -0.53 4.92 -7.15
CA VAL A 226 0.25 5.92 -7.93
C VAL A 226 0.65 5.33 -9.29
#